data_c54a83c1aa76467e21179a41e4edaeb9
#
_entry.id   c54a83c1aa76467e21179a41e4edaeb9
#
_cell.length_a   1.000
_cell.length_b   1.000
_cell.length_c   1.000
_cell.angle_alpha   90.00
_cell.angle_beta   90.00
_cell.angle_gamma   90.00
#
_symmetry.space_group_name_H-M   'P 1'
#
loop_
_entity.id
_entity.type
_entity.pdbx_description
1 polymer ?
#
loop_
_entity_poly.entity_id
_entity_poly.type
_entity_poly.pdbx_seq_one_letter_code
_entity_poly.pdbx_strand_id
1 'polypeptide(L)'
;MDRTQEIKDAHPWLSYNEAVKVLLYHHQGSMWIQNLERDGLQKSMEAFTKLLKSKSRKALEPFVKYVLDVYYNGVDEYGNQIEESSREESFEHRWNKARAILLKSK
;
A
#
# COMPACT_ATOMS: atom_id res chain seq x y z
N MET A 1 -1.22 17.07 -10.62
CA MET A 1 -1.23 15.75 -11.28
C MET A 1 -1.65 14.69 -10.27
N ASP A 2 -2.56 13.83 -10.65
CA ASP A 2 -3.04 12.76 -9.79
C ASP A 2 -1.99 11.65 -9.66
N ARG A 3 -1.60 11.32 -8.44
CA ARG A 3 -0.62 10.26 -8.19
C ARG A 3 -1.11 8.89 -8.66
N THR A 4 -2.42 8.67 -8.62
CA THR A 4 -3.01 7.45 -9.16
C THR A 4 -2.68 7.29 -10.65
N GLN A 5 -2.81 8.38 -11.41
CA GLN A 5 -2.50 8.36 -12.83
C GLN A 5 -1.02 8.10 -13.07
N GLU A 6 -0.13 8.64 -12.24
CA GLU A 6 1.31 8.37 -12.33
C GLU A 6 1.60 6.87 -12.14
N ILE A 7 0.95 6.24 -11.16
CA ILE A 7 1.14 4.80 -10.91
C ILE A 7 0.61 3.99 -12.08
N LYS A 8 -0.58 4.36 -12.59
CA LYS A 8 -1.17 3.66 -13.73
C LYS A 8 -0.33 3.80 -14.98
N ASP A 9 0.26 4.96 -15.22
CA ASP A 9 1.13 5.20 -16.36
C ASP A 9 2.41 4.37 -16.26
N ALA A 10 2.97 4.25 -15.06
CA ALA A 10 4.14 3.41 -14.82
C ALA A 10 3.81 1.91 -14.89
N HIS A 11 2.58 1.54 -14.52
CA HIS A 11 2.13 0.15 -14.47
C HIS A 11 0.77 -0.01 -15.17
N PRO A 12 0.74 0.00 -16.51
CA PRO A 12 -0.54 -0.06 -17.26
C PRO A 12 -1.36 -1.31 -16.98
N TRP A 13 -0.75 -2.37 -16.44
CA TRP A 13 -1.43 -3.61 -16.10
C TRP A 13 -2.33 -3.49 -14.84
N LEU A 14 -2.13 -2.44 -14.04
CA LEU A 14 -3.01 -2.13 -12.92
C LEU A 14 -4.29 -1.47 -13.45
N SER A 15 -5.44 -1.86 -12.90
CA SER A 15 -6.65 -1.08 -13.12
C SER A 15 -6.57 0.24 -12.35
N TYR A 16 -7.35 1.22 -12.76
CA TYR A 16 -7.41 2.49 -12.05
C TYR A 16 -7.81 2.27 -10.58
N ASN A 17 -8.82 1.42 -10.35
CA ASN A 17 -9.29 1.13 -9.00
C ASN A 17 -8.21 0.47 -8.14
N GLU A 18 -7.43 -0.44 -8.71
CA GLU A 18 -6.32 -1.05 -7.99
C GLU A 18 -5.25 -0.02 -7.60
N ALA A 19 -4.91 0.86 -8.52
CA ALA A 19 -3.94 1.93 -8.24
C ALA A 19 -4.43 2.87 -7.14
N VAL A 20 -5.72 3.24 -7.17
CA VAL A 20 -6.35 4.03 -6.10
C VAL A 20 -6.23 3.32 -4.75
N LYS A 21 -6.55 2.04 -4.70
CA LYS A 21 -6.53 1.26 -3.46
C LYS A 21 -5.11 1.18 -2.88
N VAL A 22 -4.12 0.97 -3.73
CA VAL A 22 -2.72 0.93 -3.30
C VAL A 22 -2.29 2.26 -2.67
N LEU A 23 -2.64 3.38 -3.30
CA LEU A 23 -2.32 4.70 -2.76
C LEU A 23 -3.10 5.03 -1.48
N LEU A 24 -4.38 4.64 -1.42
CA LEU A 24 -5.18 4.84 -0.21
C LEU A 24 -4.64 4.03 0.96
N TYR A 25 -4.18 2.82 0.70
CA TYR A 25 -3.53 2.02 1.73
C TYR A 25 -2.34 2.75 2.32
N HIS A 26 -1.47 3.29 1.47
CA HIS A 26 -0.33 4.07 1.94
C HIS A 26 -0.77 5.33 2.68
N HIS A 27 -1.78 6.02 2.17
CA HIS A 27 -2.30 7.23 2.80
C HIS A 27 -2.78 6.94 4.23
N GLN A 28 -3.51 5.86 4.43
CA GLN A 28 -4.01 5.49 5.76
C GLN A 28 -2.87 5.12 6.71
N GLY A 29 -1.87 4.40 6.20
CA GLY A 29 -0.66 4.12 6.97
C GLY A 29 0.10 5.38 7.34
N SER A 30 0.20 6.31 6.40
CA SER A 30 0.84 7.61 6.63
C SER A 30 0.07 8.46 7.63
N MET A 31 -1.26 8.40 7.61
CA MET A 31 -2.08 9.11 8.60
C MET A 31 -1.82 8.60 10.02
N TRP A 32 -1.66 7.29 10.17
CA TRP A 32 -1.31 6.73 11.47
C TRP A 32 0.03 7.25 11.96
N ILE A 33 1.03 7.28 11.07
CA ILE A 33 2.35 7.83 11.37
C ILE A 33 2.28 9.35 11.59
N GLN A 34 1.42 10.04 10.87
CA GLN A 34 1.26 11.48 10.94
C GLN A 34 0.74 11.97 12.29
N ASN A 35 0.05 11.14 13.04
CA ASN A 35 -0.28 11.47 14.42
C ASN A 35 0.99 11.72 15.25
N LEU A 36 2.14 11.26 14.76
CA LEU A 36 3.44 11.46 15.37
C LEU A 36 4.24 12.59 14.71
N GLU A 37 4.02 12.85 13.40
CA GLU A 37 4.77 13.85 12.62
C GLU A 37 3.89 14.55 11.59
N ARG A 38 3.59 15.83 11.81
CA ARG A 38 2.64 16.57 10.98
C ARG A 38 3.08 16.83 9.54
N ASP A 39 4.36 16.93 9.24
CA ASP A 39 4.84 17.37 7.93
C ASP A 39 5.24 16.23 7.00
N GLY A 40 5.04 14.99 7.45
CA GLY A 40 5.54 13.82 6.73
C GLY A 40 4.66 13.28 5.62
N LEU A 41 3.35 13.60 5.61
CA LEU A 41 2.42 12.94 4.70
C LEU A 41 2.76 13.16 3.23
N GLN A 42 2.94 14.40 2.83
CA GLN A 42 3.25 14.74 1.44
C GLN A 42 4.55 14.09 0.98
N LYS A 43 5.60 14.25 1.77
CA LYS A 43 6.91 13.67 1.46
C LYS A 43 6.86 12.14 1.45
N SER A 44 6.14 11.56 2.40
CA SER A 44 5.96 10.11 2.50
C SER A 44 5.25 9.56 1.26
N MET A 45 4.17 10.21 0.82
CA MET A 45 3.45 9.81 -0.38
C MET A 45 4.30 9.95 -1.65
N GLU A 46 5.09 10.99 -1.74
CA GLU A 46 6.01 11.17 -2.87
C GLU A 46 7.07 10.08 -2.91
N ALA A 47 7.68 9.77 -1.77
CA ALA A 47 8.69 8.71 -1.67
C ALA A 47 8.08 7.35 -2.02
N PHE A 48 6.87 7.06 -1.52
CA PHE A 48 6.16 5.81 -1.80
C PHE A 48 5.81 5.70 -3.29
N THR A 49 5.34 6.79 -3.89
CA THR A 49 5.02 6.84 -5.32
C THR A 49 6.26 6.55 -6.16
N LYS A 50 7.40 7.16 -5.81
CA LYS A 50 8.67 6.88 -6.49
C LYS A 50 9.08 5.41 -6.37
N LEU A 51 8.91 4.84 -5.16
CA LEU A 51 9.24 3.44 -4.93
C LEU A 51 8.36 2.52 -5.78
N LEU A 52 7.05 2.79 -5.84
CA LEU A 52 6.14 2.02 -6.68
C LEU A 52 6.54 2.10 -8.16
N LYS A 53 6.86 3.31 -8.64
CA LYS A 53 7.25 3.51 -10.05
C LYS A 53 8.54 2.81 -10.41
N SER A 54 9.45 2.62 -9.44
CA SER A 54 10.74 1.98 -9.69
C SER A 54 10.66 0.46 -9.75
N LYS A 55 9.52 -0.15 -9.39
CA LYS A 55 9.38 -1.60 -9.35
C LYS A 55 8.80 -2.16 -10.65
N SER A 56 9.26 -3.34 -11.03
CA SER A 56 8.71 -4.06 -12.18
C SER A 56 7.34 -4.66 -11.84
N ARG A 57 6.57 -5.03 -12.87
CA ARG A 57 5.30 -5.74 -12.69
C ARG A 57 5.45 -6.95 -11.78
N LYS A 58 6.46 -7.78 -12.07
CA LYS A 58 6.69 -9.01 -11.31
C LYS A 58 6.96 -8.72 -9.82
N ALA A 59 7.68 -7.64 -9.53
CA ALA A 59 7.98 -7.24 -8.17
C ALA A 59 6.76 -6.65 -7.46
N LEU A 60 5.88 -5.95 -8.20
CA LEU A 60 4.70 -5.31 -7.63
C LEU A 60 3.52 -6.25 -7.41
N GLU A 61 3.38 -7.31 -8.20
CA GLU A 61 2.23 -8.22 -8.09
C GLU A 61 2.01 -8.75 -6.67
N PRO A 62 3.03 -9.27 -5.97
CA PRO A 62 2.82 -9.75 -4.61
C PRO A 62 2.38 -8.65 -3.65
N PHE A 63 2.92 -7.45 -3.82
CA PHE A 63 2.55 -6.30 -2.99
C PHE A 63 1.11 -5.90 -3.22
N VAL A 64 0.70 -5.74 -4.49
CA VAL A 64 -0.67 -5.37 -4.83
C VAL A 64 -1.65 -6.42 -4.34
N LYS A 65 -1.35 -7.70 -4.53
CA LYS A 65 -2.20 -8.79 -4.05
C LYS A 65 -2.34 -8.73 -2.53
N TYR A 66 -1.26 -8.53 -1.81
CA TYR A 66 -1.30 -8.43 -0.35
C TYR A 66 -2.20 -7.27 0.10
N VAL A 67 -2.02 -6.10 -0.49
CA VAL A 67 -2.83 -4.92 -0.14
C VAL A 67 -4.31 -5.17 -0.39
N LEU A 68 -4.65 -5.74 -1.55
CA LEU A 68 -6.04 -5.97 -1.91
C LEU A 68 -6.69 -7.03 -1.04
N ASP A 69 -6.02 -8.15 -0.81
CA ASP A 69 -6.59 -9.25 -0.05
C ASP A 69 -6.69 -8.92 1.43
N VAL A 70 -5.61 -8.43 2.03
CA VAL A 70 -5.53 -8.25 3.46
C VAL A 70 -6.25 -6.99 3.92
N TYR A 71 -6.05 -5.88 3.23
CA TYR A 71 -6.59 -4.60 3.67
C TYR A 71 -8.02 -4.38 3.21
N TYR A 72 -8.28 -4.55 1.90
CA TYR A 72 -9.58 -4.20 1.33
C TYR A 72 -10.60 -5.32 1.40
N ASN A 73 -10.16 -6.57 1.35
CA ASN A 73 -11.07 -7.72 1.45
C ASN A 73 -11.23 -8.22 2.89
N GLY A 74 -10.41 -7.71 3.82
CA GLY A 74 -10.48 -8.11 5.23
C GLY A 74 -10.08 -9.56 5.48
N VAL A 75 -9.22 -10.11 4.63
CA VAL A 75 -8.76 -11.50 4.70
C VAL A 75 -7.25 -11.49 4.90
N ASP A 76 -6.76 -12.33 5.82
CA ASP A 76 -5.33 -12.45 6.05
C ASP A 76 -4.66 -13.31 4.97
N GLU A 77 -3.34 -13.46 5.06
CA GLU A 77 -2.56 -14.22 4.09
C GLU A 77 -2.92 -15.71 4.04
N TYR A 78 -3.65 -16.21 5.05
CA TYR A 78 -4.10 -17.61 5.13
C TYR A 78 -5.57 -17.78 4.74
N GLY A 79 -6.23 -16.70 4.31
CA GLY A 79 -7.63 -16.75 3.91
C GLY A 79 -8.64 -16.58 5.05
N ASN A 80 -8.18 -16.27 6.27
CA ASN A 80 -9.06 -16.08 7.42
C ASN A 80 -9.52 -14.63 7.49
N GLN A 81 -10.78 -14.42 7.91
CA GLN A 81 -11.30 -13.09 8.11
C GLN A 81 -10.63 -12.40 9.29
N ILE A 82 -10.31 -11.13 9.10
CA ILE A 82 -9.67 -10.31 10.13
C ILE A 82 -10.77 -9.59 10.91
N GLU A 83 -10.78 -9.77 12.24
CA GLU A 83 -11.75 -9.11 13.12
C GLU A 83 -11.52 -7.59 13.15
N GLU A 84 -12.63 -6.83 13.13
CA GLU A 84 -12.58 -5.37 13.17
C GLU A 84 -11.88 -4.83 14.42
N SER A 85 -12.07 -5.50 15.56
CA SER A 85 -11.50 -5.08 16.84
C SER A 85 -9.97 -5.11 16.86
N SER A 86 -9.35 -5.92 15.99
CA SER A 86 -7.89 -6.03 15.93
C SER A 86 -7.27 -5.20 14.80
N ARG A 87 -8.08 -4.45 14.03
CA ARG A 87 -7.58 -3.72 12.86
C ARG A 87 -6.54 -2.65 13.19
N GLU A 88 -6.72 -1.90 14.27
CA GLU A 88 -5.78 -0.84 14.64
C GLU A 88 -4.42 -1.40 15.05
N GLU A 89 -4.38 -2.39 15.92
CA GLU A 89 -3.14 -3.02 16.36
C GLU A 89 -2.44 -3.75 15.21
N SER A 90 -3.23 -4.40 14.37
CA SER A 90 -2.67 -5.17 13.26
C SER A 90 -2.33 -4.32 12.03
N PHE A 91 -2.80 -3.07 11.96
CA PHE A 91 -2.52 -2.21 10.81
C PHE A 91 -1.04 -1.90 10.68
N GLU A 92 -0.39 -1.51 11.77
CA GLU A 92 1.06 -1.26 11.78
C GLU A 92 1.83 -2.49 11.31
N HIS A 93 1.48 -3.65 11.83
CA HIS A 93 2.13 -4.90 11.45
C HIS A 93 1.94 -5.19 9.96
N ARG A 94 0.72 -5.05 9.45
CA ARG A 94 0.41 -5.28 8.03
C ARG A 94 1.10 -4.27 7.12
N TRP A 95 1.12 -3.00 7.54
CA TRP A 95 1.78 -1.96 6.79
C TRP A 95 3.28 -2.23 6.67
N ASN A 96 3.91 -2.62 7.78
CA ASN A 96 5.32 -2.98 7.78
C ASN A 96 5.60 -4.21 6.91
N LYS A 97 4.70 -5.18 6.92
CA LYS A 97 4.83 -6.38 6.08
C LYS A 97 4.68 -6.05 4.60
N ALA A 98 3.69 -5.25 4.24
CA ALA A 98 3.50 -4.81 2.86
C ALA A 98 4.72 -4.03 2.35
N ARG A 99 5.22 -3.12 3.17
CA ARG A 99 6.42 -2.35 2.87
C ARG A 99 7.63 -3.27 2.67
N ALA A 100 7.78 -4.28 3.52
CA ALA A 100 8.87 -5.24 3.40
C ALA A 100 8.80 -6.03 2.09
N ILE A 101 7.60 -6.46 1.69
CA ILE A 101 7.39 -7.12 0.40
C ILE A 101 7.86 -6.21 -0.74
N LEU A 102 7.45 -4.95 -0.70
CA LEU A 102 7.81 -3.97 -1.73
C LEU A 102 9.32 -3.73 -1.79
N LEU A 103 9.97 -3.61 -0.63
CA LEU A 103 11.40 -3.34 -0.55
C LEU A 103 12.26 -4.56 -0.93
N LYS A 104 11.80 -5.76 -0.62
CA LYS A 104 12.51 -6.99 -0.99
C LYS A 104 12.46 -7.30 -2.47
N SER A 105 11.42 -6.84 -3.14
CA SER A 105 11.22 -7.12 -4.57
C SER A 105 12.21 -6.30 -5.39
N LYS A 106 13.06 -6.97 -6.10
CA LYS A 106 14.00 -6.33 -7.01
C LYS A 106 13.42 -6.22 -8.40
#